data_cccf0ffe6ab699616db3050a9a4da69f
#
_entry.id   cccf0ffe6ab699616db3050a9a4da69f
#
_cell.length_a   1.000
_cell.length_b   1.000
_cell.length_c   1.000
_cell.angle_alpha   90.00
_cell.angle_beta   90.00
_cell.angle_gamma   90.00
#
_symmetry.space_group_name_H-M   'P 1'
#
loop_
_entity.id
_entity.type
_entity.pdbx_description
1 polymer ?
#
loop_
_entity_poly.entity_id
_entity_poly.type
_entity_poly.pdbx_seq_one_letter_code
_entity_poly.pdbx_strand_id
1 'polypeptide(L)'
;MFCFVLIVSNDSSPMEVELETFWFLQCLHAYFCFFLIFTLVTILPLLSLLFSLLPRPKLWCTCEICHTYLNMSWSKQFDNLCDWYTHLLKNSPGNTIHIHVLGNTITANPDNVEYMLKTRFENFPKGKPFSLILGDFLGRGIFNVDGDSWRFQKKMASLELGKLSIKSFAFEIINCEIKDRLIPLLSSFAASQKEQQRVLDLQDVFRRFSFDTMCRFSFGLDPKCLELSLPMSKFATAFDLASKLSAERAMTAFPLVWKLKRALNLGSEKQLKKAIKIIHILAKEVIRQRRKMGFLAHNDLLSRFMCTINDETYLRDVVISFLLAGRDTVASGLTSLFWLLAKHPNVESEIRREADRVLGKNQELTSFGEMKELHYLQAAVYESMRLYPPIQFDSKFCVDDDILPDGSLLRRGTRVTYHPYAMGRIEEIWGPDCLEFKPERWLKDDGVFSPENPFKYPVFQAGFRVCLGKEIALLELKSVALSLLRSFQIQLATRPHPTLRFSPGLTATLSGGLPVLIREREVAPA
;
A
#
# COMPACT_ATOMS: atom_id res chain seq x y z
N MET A 1 -42.99 22.85 -5.45
CA MET A 1 -42.55 23.28 -6.78
C MET A 1 -43.76 23.88 -7.49
N PHE A 2 -44.02 25.18 -7.21
CA PHE A 2 -45.07 25.95 -7.92
C PHE A 2 -44.35 27.01 -8.73
N CYS A 3 -44.37 26.86 -10.05
CA CYS A 3 -43.97 27.87 -11.00
C CYS A 3 -45.07 28.96 -11.02
N PHE A 4 -44.82 30.12 -10.42
CA PHE A 4 -45.61 31.29 -10.71
C PHE A 4 -45.05 31.96 -11.97
N VAL A 5 -45.79 31.87 -13.05
CA VAL A 5 -45.55 32.63 -14.27
C VAL A 5 -46.04 34.06 -13.98
N LEU A 6 -45.13 35.00 -13.87
CA LEU A 6 -45.43 36.42 -13.85
C LEU A 6 -45.94 36.84 -15.23
N ILE A 7 -47.25 37.00 -15.37
CA ILE A 7 -47.85 37.71 -16.50
C ILE A 7 -47.79 39.19 -16.11
N VAL A 8 -46.78 39.89 -16.60
CA VAL A 8 -46.73 41.36 -16.51
C VAL A 8 -47.65 41.88 -17.61
N SER A 9 -48.81 42.39 -17.23
CA SER A 9 -49.65 43.18 -18.14
C SER A 9 -48.98 44.53 -18.38
N ASN A 10 -48.89 44.96 -19.63
CA ASN A 10 -48.18 46.15 -20.12
C ASN A 10 -48.82 47.50 -19.73
N ASP A 11 -49.75 47.53 -18.74
CA ASP A 11 -50.52 48.72 -18.37
C ASP A 11 -50.46 49.10 -16.87
N SER A 12 -49.47 48.60 -16.12
CA SER A 12 -49.31 48.98 -14.71
C SER A 12 -48.46 50.26 -14.57
N SER A 13 -48.91 51.20 -13.76
CA SER A 13 -48.12 52.41 -13.44
C SER A 13 -46.83 52.10 -12.69
N PRO A 14 -45.75 52.87 -12.83
CA PRO A 14 -44.48 52.62 -12.14
C PRO A 14 -44.62 52.42 -10.63
N MET A 15 -45.60 53.03 -10.01
CA MET A 15 -45.86 52.96 -8.57
C MET A 15 -46.52 51.62 -8.14
N GLU A 16 -47.28 50.96 -9.00
CA GLU A 16 -47.85 49.59 -8.74
C GLU A 16 -46.76 48.54 -8.80
N VAL A 17 -45.82 48.63 -9.73
CA VAL A 17 -44.69 47.69 -9.86
C VAL A 17 -43.74 47.83 -8.65
N GLU A 18 -43.50 49.03 -8.14
CA GLU A 18 -42.72 49.21 -6.91
C GLU A 18 -43.42 48.64 -5.67
N LEU A 19 -44.74 48.75 -5.59
CA LEU A 19 -45.51 48.20 -4.47
C LEU A 19 -45.51 46.67 -4.47
N GLU A 20 -45.68 46.04 -5.65
CA GLU A 20 -45.64 44.56 -5.80
C GLU A 20 -44.23 44.02 -5.51
N THR A 21 -43.17 44.70 -5.96
CA THR A 21 -41.79 44.28 -5.64
C THR A 21 -41.48 44.43 -4.15
N PHE A 22 -41.98 45.44 -3.49
CA PHE A 22 -41.83 45.65 -2.05
C PHE A 22 -42.56 44.56 -1.24
N TRP A 23 -43.79 44.21 -1.61
CA TRP A 23 -44.54 43.12 -0.99
C TRP A 23 -43.88 41.77 -1.22
N PHE A 24 -43.33 41.51 -2.41
CA PHE A 24 -42.59 40.27 -2.72
C PHE A 24 -41.32 40.14 -1.87
N LEU A 25 -40.56 41.23 -1.71
CA LEU A 25 -39.37 41.27 -0.85
C LEU A 25 -39.71 41.04 0.63
N GLN A 26 -40.80 41.63 1.12
CA GLN A 26 -41.29 41.41 2.49
C GLN A 26 -41.72 39.96 2.71
N CYS A 27 -42.44 39.34 1.77
CA CYS A 27 -42.82 37.95 1.83
C CYS A 27 -41.59 37.04 1.82
N LEU A 28 -40.61 37.33 0.97
CA LEU A 28 -39.33 36.55 0.89
C LEU A 28 -38.55 36.66 2.22
N HIS A 29 -38.51 37.86 2.81
CA HIS A 29 -37.88 38.07 4.11
C HIS A 29 -38.62 37.36 5.24
N ALA A 30 -39.94 37.38 5.26
CA ALA A 30 -40.76 36.66 6.22
C ALA A 30 -40.58 35.13 6.10
N TYR A 31 -40.53 34.60 4.86
CA TYR A 31 -40.23 33.17 4.61
C TYR A 31 -38.84 32.78 5.06
N PHE A 32 -37.85 33.64 4.82
CA PHE A 32 -36.47 33.41 5.27
C PHE A 32 -36.37 33.43 6.80
N CYS A 33 -36.98 34.38 7.46
CA CYS A 33 -37.06 34.45 8.92
C CYS A 33 -37.80 33.25 9.52
N PHE A 34 -38.94 32.84 8.91
CA PHE A 34 -39.68 31.65 9.33
C PHE A 34 -38.84 30.36 9.19
N PHE A 35 -38.15 30.20 8.06
CA PHE A 35 -37.24 29.08 7.83
C PHE A 35 -36.09 29.07 8.84
N LEU A 36 -35.53 30.21 9.16
CA LEU A 36 -34.44 30.37 10.13
C LEU A 36 -34.92 30.04 11.56
N ILE A 37 -36.09 30.52 11.94
CA ILE A 37 -36.73 30.22 13.24
C ILE A 37 -37.11 28.74 13.32
N PHE A 38 -37.69 28.17 12.26
CA PHE A 38 -38.03 26.75 12.20
C PHE A 38 -36.78 25.88 12.33
N THR A 39 -35.68 26.26 11.66
CA THR A 39 -34.40 25.54 11.77
C THR A 39 -33.82 25.61 13.18
N LEU A 40 -33.82 26.80 13.78
CA LEU A 40 -33.33 27.02 15.16
C LEU A 40 -34.18 26.33 16.23
N VAL A 41 -35.49 26.35 16.10
CA VAL A 41 -36.40 25.84 17.13
C VAL A 41 -36.70 24.33 16.98
N THR A 42 -36.64 23.81 15.77
CA THR A 42 -36.96 22.36 15.54
C THR A 42 -35.75 21.53 15.19
N ILE A 43 -34.96 21.94 14.22
CA ILE A 43 -33.86 21.11 13.70
C ILE A 43 -32.68 21.07 14.66
N LEU A 44 -32.27 22.19 15.24
CA LEU A 44 -31.15 22.25 16.18
C LEU A 44 -31.42 21.48 17.49
N PRO A 45 -32.58 21.61 18.16
CA PRO A 45 -32.90 20.80 19.32
C PRO A 45 -33.04 19.30 18.98
N LEU A 46 -33.62 18.97 17.82
CA LEU A 46 -33.75 17.58 17.37
C LEU A 46 -32.38 16.97 17.10
N LEU A 47 -31.48 17.70 16.47
CA LEU A 47 -30.10 17.30 16.27
C LEU A 47 -29.35 17.17 17.61
N SER A 48 -29.57 18.10 18.53
CA SER A 48 -28.98 18.06 19.89
C SER A 48 -29.50 16.85 20.67
N LEU A 49 -30.80 16.55 20.59
CA LEU A 49 -31.38 15.37 21.18
C LEU A 49 -30.86 14.07 20.51
N LEU A 50 -30.78 14.04 19.20
CA LEU A 50 -30.19 12.93 18.43
C LEU A 50 -28.70 12.72 18.81
N PHE A 51 -27.95 13.80 18.97
CA PHE A 51 -26.57 13.77 19.46
C PHE A 51 -26.46 13.31 20.92
N SER A 52 -27.44 13.59 21.76
CA SER A 52 -27.46 13.11 23.16
C SER A 52 -27.89 11.67 23.29
N LEU A 53 -28.71 11.15 22.36
CA LEU A 53 -29.16 9.76 22.31
C LEU A 53 -28.18 8.84 21.59
N LEU A 54 -27.31 9.39 20.73
CA LEU A 54 -26.20 8.62 20.19
C LEU A 54 -25.24 8.25 21.31
N PRO A 55 -24.80 6.96 21.43
CA PRO A 55 -23.76 6.59 22.37
C PRO A 55 -22.60 7.55 22.16
N ARG A 56 -22.23 8.31 23.22
CA ARG A 56 -21.21 9.36 23.17
C ARG A 56 -20.04 8.84 22.32
N PRO A 57 -19.79 9.43 21.15
CA PRO A 57 -18.72 8.93 20.31
C PRO A 57 -17.42 9.02 21.10
N LYS A 58 -16.54 8.04 20.94
CA LYS A 58 -15.18 8.00 21.51
C LYS A 58 -14.33 9.24 21.18
N LEU A 59 -14.90 10.21 20.49
CA LEU A 59 -14.43 11.52 20.07
C LEU A 59 -14.03 12.48 21.21
N TRP A 60 -14.47 12.20 22.46
CA TRP A 60 -14.23 13.04 23.61
C TRP A 60 -13.11 12.52 24.51
N CYS A 61 -12.23 11.67 23.97
CA CYS A 61 -11.04 11.30 24.72
C CYS A 61 -10.12 12.52 24.85
N THR A 62 -9.85 12.93 26.08
CA THR A 62 -8.97 14.07 26.40
C THR A 62 -7.52 13.66 26.65
N CYS A 63 -7.17 12.38 26.43
CA CYS A 63 -5.78 11.96 26.60
C CYS A 63 -4.87 12.61 25.56
N GLU A 64 -3.62 12.86 25.94
CA GLU A 64 -2.61 13.52 25.12
C GLU A 64 -2.41 12.86 23.75
N ILE A 65 -2.36 11.53 23.70
CA ILE A 65 -2.19 10.76 22.45
C ILE A 65 -3.33 11.04 21.48
N CYS A 66 -4.59 11.01 21.94
CA CYS A 66 -5.74 11.26 21.09
C CYS A 66 -5.79 12.71 20.61
N HIS A 67 -5.46 13.66 21.49
CA HIS A 67 -5.40 15.08 21.15
C HIS A 67 -4.28 15.34 20.11
N THR A 68 -3.11 14.80 20.30
CA THR A 68 -1.98 14.89 19.37
C THR A 68 -2.32 14.30 18.00
N TYR A 69 -3.04 13.16 17.97
CA TYR A 69 -3.50 12.53 16.73
C TYR A 69 -4.49 13.43 15.98
N LEU A 70 -5.54 13.91 16.67
CA LEU A 70 -6.61 14.70 16.05
C LEU A 70 -6.13 16.04 15.51
N ASN A 71 -5.23 16.71 16.24
CA ASN A 71 -4.68 18.01 15.84
C ASN A 71 -3.47 17.89 14.91
N MET A 72 -3.06 16.66 14.57
CA MET A 72 -1.86 16.37 13.77
C MET A 72 -0.57 17.02 14.33
N SER A 73 -0.54 17.36 15.63
CA SER A 73 0.63 18.03 16.23
C SER A 73 1.88 17.13 16.28
N TRP A 74 1.73 15.81 16.15
CA TRP A 74 2.84 14.88 15.95
C TRP A 74 3.71 15.25 14.73
N SER A 75 3.13 15.82 13.68
CA SER A 75 3.85 16.19 12.44
C SER A 75 4.86 17.33 12.62
N LYS A 76 4.85 18.01 13.77
CA LYS A 76 5.86 19.02 14.12
C LYS A 76 7.20 18.41 14.53
N GLN A 77 7.19 17.14 14.99
CA GLN A 77 8.36 16.44 15.53
C GLN A 77 8.74 15.20 14.70
N PHE A 78 7.81 14.63 13.97
CA PHE A 78 8.01 13.39 13.21
C PHE A 78 7.66 13.59 11.74
N ASP A 79 8.50 13.07 10.86
CA ASP A 79 8.29 13.13 9.40
C ASP A 79 7.14 12.22 8.95
N ASN A 80 6.91 11.10 9.64
CA ASN A 80 5.88 10.12 9.30
C ASN A 80 5.04 9.75 10.53
N LEU A 81 3.77 9.44 10.31
CA LEU A 81 2.90 8.92 11.35
C LEU A 81 3.46 7.64 12.00
N CYS A 82 4.12 6.79 11.20
CA CYS A 82 4.75 5.56 11.69
C CYS A 82 5.93 5.82 12.62
N ASP A 83 6.66 6.93 12.46
CA ASP A 83 7.74 7.33 13.36
C ASP A 83 7.16 7.73 14.73
N TRP A 84 6.09 8.50 14.73
CA TRP A 84 5.38 8.86 15.95
C TRP A 84 4.81 7.62 16.66
N TYR A 85 4.18 6.70 15.95
CA TYR A 85 3.72 5.43 16.54
C TYR A 85 4.89 4.62 17.10
N THR A 86 6.03 4.58 16.41
CA THR A 86 7.23 3.90 16.89
C THR A 86 7.72 4.51 18.20
N HIS A 87 7.75 5.85 18.29
CA HIS A 87 8.10 6.55 19.51
C HIS A 87 7.17 6.19 20.69
N LEU A 88 5.86 6.20 20.47
CA LEU A 88 4.90 5.83 21.50
C LEU A 88 5.04 4.38 21.94
N LEU A 89 5.21 3.44 20.98
CA LEU A 89 5.35 2.02 21.25
C LEU A 89 6.62 1.69 22.05
N LYS A 90 7.75 2.32 21.73
CA LYS A 90 9.01 2.19 22.50
C LYS A 90 8.86 2.61 23.95
N ASN A 91 8.06 3.63 24.22
CA ASN A 91 7.88 4.22 25.54
C ASN A 91 6.66 3.66 26.31
N SER A 92 6.02 2.61 25.77
CA SER A 92 4.84 2.01 26.41
C SER A 92 5.14 0.61 26.95
N PRO A 93 4.51 0.22 28.07
CA PRO A 93 4.63 -1.13 28.59
C PRO A 93 4.21 -2.17 27.55
N GLY A 94 4.99 -3.24 27.40
CA GLY A 94 4.71 -4.33 26.45
C GLY A 94 4.72 -3.90 24.97
N ASN A 95 5.27 -2.72 24.61
CA ASN A 95 5.27 -2.15 23.27
C ASN A 95 3.86 -2.10 22.65
N THR A 96 2.85 -1.74 23.46
CA THR A 96 1.45 -1.68 23.03
C THR A 96 0.80 -0.38 23.51
N ILE A 97 0.05 0.28 22.63
CA ILE A 97 -0.67 1.52 22.90
C ILE A 97 -2.14 1.41 22.47
N HIS A 98 -3.00 2.23 23.08
CA HIS A 98 -4.39 2.33 22.69
C HIS A 98 -4.74 3.76 22.26
N ILE A 99 -5.23 3.92 21.02
CA ILE A 99 -5.72 5.20 20.50
C ILE A 99 -7.24 5.20 20.53
N HIS A 100 -7.80 5.78 21.58
CA HIS A 100 -9.24 5.73 21.87
C HIS A 100 -10.11 6.30 20.74
N VAL A 101 -9.71 7.45 20.14
CA VAL A 101 -10.47 8.09 19.05
C VAL A 101 -10.56 7.21 17.80
N LEU A 102 -9.62 6.29 17.59
CA LEU A 102 -9.64 5.31 16.51
C LEU A 102 -10.27 3.97 16.96
N GLY A 103 -10.46 3.74 18.25
CA GLY A 103 -10.77 2.43 18.81
C GLY A 103 -9.75 1.38 18.39
N ASN A 104 -8.46 1.76 18.38
CA ASN A 104 -7.38 0.95 17.83
C ASN A 104 -6.32 0.67 18.90
N THR A 105 -6.05 -0.59 19.16
CA THR A 105 -4.90 -1.05 19.94
C THR A 105 -3.78 -1.35 18.94
N ILE A 106 -2.63 -0.69 19.09
CA ILE A 106 -1.46 -0.86 18.22
C ILE A 106 -0.38 -1.55 19.04
N THR A 107 0.18 -2.63 18.51
CA THR A 107 1.24 -3.41 19.17
C THR A 107 2.45 -3.60 18.27
N ALA A 108 3.63 -3.60 18.87
CA ALA A 108 4.89 -4.01 18.27
C ALA A 108 5.52 -5.22 19.00
N ASN A 109 4.75 -5.87 19.88
CA ASN A 109 5.18 -7.05 20.64
C ASN A 109 5.07 -8.32 19.79
N PRO A 110 6.15 -9.10 19.58
CA PRO A 110 6.13 -10.34 18.80
C PRO A 110 5.18 -11.40 19.32
N ASP A 111 5.02 -11.53 20.64
CA ASP A 111 4.12 -12.52 21.25
C ASP A 111 2.65 -12.18 20.96
N ASN A 112 2.30 -10.89 21.00
CA ASN A 112 0.98 -10.42 20.58
C ASN A 112 0.72 -10.73 19.11
N VAL A 113 1.73 -10.56 18.25
CA VAL A 113 1.62 -10.86 16.81
C VAL A 113 1.41 -12.36 16.58
N GLU A 114 2.15 -13.23 17.29
CA GLU A 114 1.95 -14.68 17.21
C GLU A 114 0.54 -15.08 17.70
N TYR A 115 0.12 -14.49 18.81
CA TYR A 115 -1.20 -14.73 19.37
C TYR A 115 -2.31 -14.41 18.37
N MET A 116 -2.26 -13.23 17.75
CA MET A 116 -3.26 -12.76 16.78
C MET A 116 -3.24 -13.55 15.46
N LEU A 117 -2.06 -13.90 14.95
CA LEU A 117 -1.92 -14.46 13.60
C LEU A 117 -1.89 -15.99 13.56
N LYS A 118 -1.74 -16.64 14.73
CA LYS A 118 -1.62 -18.10 14.85
C LYS A 118 -2.50 -18.65 15.98
N THR A 119 -2.25 -18.28 17.24
CA THR A 119 -2.86 -18.93 18.40
C THR A 119 -4.37 -18.71 18.49
N ARG A 120 -4.82 -17.45 18.33
CA ARG A 120 -6.24 -17.06 18.40
C ARG A 120 -6.72 -16.49 17.06
N PHE A 121 -6.21 -17.01 15.97
CA PHE A 121 -6.44 -16.51 14.61
C PHE A 121 -7.91 -16.24 14.27
N GLU A 122 -8.82 -17.11 14.71
CA GLU A 122 -10.26 -16.98 14.44
C GLU A 122 -10.89 -15.78 15.18
N ASN A 123 -10.29 -15.32 16.29
CA ASN A 123 -10.73 -14.13 17.01
C ASN A 123 -10.25 -12.81 16.37
N PHE A 124 -9.32 -12.89 15.42
CA PHE A 124 -8.71 -11.72 14.76
C PHE A 124 -8.85 -11.73 13.23
N PRO A 125 -10.09 -11.78 12.68
CA PRO A 125 -10.31 -11.65 11.24
C PRO A 125 -10.02 -10.22 10.75
N LYS A 126 -10.05 -10.02 9.43
CA LYS A 126 -10.12 -8.68 8.83
C LYS A 126 -11.42 -7.96 9.23
N GLY A 127 -12.51 -8.69 9.26
CA GLY A 127 -13.81 -8.25 9.76
C GLY A 127 -14.57 -7.28 8.85
N LYS A 128 -15.84 -7.10 9.17
CA LYS A 128 -16.73 -6.20 8.41
C LYS A 128 -16.24 -4.75 8.31
N PRO A 129 -15.64 -4.12 9.37
CA PRO A 129 -15.16 -2.75 9.26
C PRO A 129 -14.05 -2.60 8.22
N PHE A 130 -13.14 -3.57 8.12
CA PHE A 130 -12.09 -3.59 7.11
C PHE A 130 -12.69 -3.72 5.70
N SER A 131 -13.63 -4.66 5.53
CA SER A 131 -14.31 -4.87 4.25
C SER A 131 -15.12 -3.67 3.80
N LEU A 132 -15.68 -2.88 4.72
CA LEU A 132 -16.38 -1.64 4.38
C LEU A 132 -15.43 -0.55 3.86
N ILE A 133 -14.22 -0.48 4.39
CA ILE A 133 -13.22 0.51 3.99
C ILE A 133 -12.66 0.20 2.60
N LEU A 134 -12.28 -1.05 2.36
CA LEU A 134 -11.57 -1.48 1.14
C LEU A 134 -12.44 -2.18 0.11
N GLY A 135 -13.70 -2.51 0.46
CA GLY A 135 -14.57 -3.35 -0.36
C GLY A 135 -14.90 -2.79 -1.74
N ASP A 136 -14.98 -1.47 -1.88
CA ASP A 136 -15.19 -0.85 -3.19
C ASP A 136 -14.03 -1.11 -4.14
N PHE A 137 -12.79 -1.13 -3.61
CA PHE A 137 -11.57 -1.32 -4.37
C PHE A 137 -11.21 -2.80 -4.54
N LEU A 138 -11.20 -3.57 -3.44
CA LEU A 138 -10.71 -4.96 -3.42
C LEU A 138 -11.81 -6.01 -3.58
N GLY A 139 -13.08 -5.60 -3.53
CA GLY A 139 -14.22 -6.50 -3.68
C GLY A 139 -14.17 -7.69 -2.73
N ARG A 140 -14.37 -8.89 -3.28
CA ARG A 140 -14.25 -10.18 -2.59
C ARG A 140 -12.88 -10.84 -2.74
N GLY A 141 -11.84 -10.06 -3.04
CA GLY A 141 -10.46 -10.55 -3.18
C GLY A 141 -9.85 -11.01 -1.85
N ILE A 142 -8.78 -11.78 -1.92
CA ILE A 142 -8.12 -12.47 -0.79
C ILE A 142 -7.77 -11.56 0.39
N PHE A 143 -7.48 -10.29 0.14
CA PHE A 143 -7.12 -9.33 1.19
C PHE A 143 -8.32 -8.80 1.98
N ASN A 144 -9.55 -8.97 1.45
CA ASN A 144 -10.74 -8.33 1.97
C ASN A 144 -11.79 -9.31 2.52
N VAL A 145 -11.49 -10.60 2.53
CA VAL A 145 -12.40 -11.67 2.97
C VAL A 145 -11.82 -12.49 4.11
N ASP A 146 -12.72 -13.14 4.85
CA ASP A 146 -12.43 -14.05 5.97
C ASP A 146 -13.10 -15.41 5.75
N GLY A 147 -12.93 -16.33 6.69
CA GLY A 147 -13.59 -17.64 6.73
C GLY A 147 -13.32 -18.50 5.49
N ASP A 148 -14.34 -19.20 5.03
CA ASP A 148 -14.20 -20.18 3.94
C ASP A 148 -13.84 -19.55 2.59
N SER A 149 -14.34 -18.33 2.33
CA SER A 149 -13.97 -17.60 1.12
C SER A 149 -12.48 -17.30 1.06
N TRP A 150 -11.89 -16.87 2.19
CA TRP A 150 -10.45 -16.65 2.28
C TRP A 150 -9.67 -17.99 2.22
N ARG A 151 -10.11 -19.03 2.94
CA ARG A 151 -9.46 -20.34 2.93
C ARG A 151 -9.41 -20.92 1.52
N PHE A 152 -10.50 -20.83 0.77
CA PHE A 152 -10.57 -21.27 -0.61
C PHE A 152 -9.57 -20.53 -1.50
N GLN A 153 -9.58 -19.19 -1.49
CA GLN A 153 -8.66 -18.38 -2.29
C GLN A 153 -7.19 -18.65 -1.93
N LYS A 154 -6.90 -18.73 -0.62
CA LYS A 154 -5.56 -19.04 -0.14
C LYS A 154 -5.09 -20.42 -0.62
N LYS A 155 -5.92 -21.45 -0.51
CA LYS A 155 -5.58 -22.80 -0.96
C LYS A 155 -5.28 -22.81 -2.46
N MET A 156 -6.13 -22.21 -3.27
CA MET A 156 -5.95 -22.11 -4.72
C MET A 156 -4.63 -21.39 -5.08
N ALA A 157 -4.42 -20.21 -4.52
CA ALA A 157 -3.21 -19.43 -4.78
C ALA A 157 -1.95 -20.14 -4.29
N SER A 158 -1.98 -20.80 -3.13
CA SER A 158 -0.85 -21.56 -2.58
C SER A 158 -0.47 -22.74 -3.46
N LEU A 159 -1.46 -23.48 -3.99
CA LEU A 159 -1.20 -24.60 -4.88
C LEU A 159 -0.56 -24.15 -6.19
N GLU A 160 -0.96 -23.00 -6.73
CA GLU A 160 -0.38 -22.50 -7.98
C GLU A 160 0.99 -21.86 -7.77
N LEU A 161 1.11 -20.92 -6.84
CA LEU A 161 2.37 -20.20 -6.59
C LEU A 161 3.48 -21.09 -5.99
N GLY A 162 3.13 -22.21 -5.39
CA GLY A 162 4.08 -23.20 -4.87
C GLY A 162 4.77 -24.06 -5.94
N LYS A 163 4.23 -24.12 -7.16
CA LYS A 163 4.76 -24.97 -8.24
C LYS A 163 6.10 -24.42 -8.76
N LEU A 164 7.06 -25.32 -8.97
CA LEU A 164 8.36 -24.96 -9.52
C LEU A 164 8.24 -24.34 -10.93
N SER A 165 7.32 -24.87 -11.74
CA SER A 165 7.04 -24.33 -13.08
C SER A 165 6.60 -22.86 -13.07
N ILE A 166 5.87 -22.43 -12.04
CA ILE A 166 5.47 -21.03 -11.88
C ILE A 166 6.65 -20.14 -11.47
N LYS A 167 7.54 -20.66 -10.61
CA LYS A 167 8.74 -19.92 -10.20
C LYS A 167 9.72 -19.76 -11.36
N SER A 168 9.92 -20.80 -12.16
CA SER A 168 10.74 -20.75 -13.38
C SER A 168 10.15 -19.78 -14.40
N PHE A 169 8.83 -19.82 -14.62
CA PHE A 169 8.14 -18.88 -15.50
C PHE A 169 8.25 -17.42 -15.03
N ALA A 170 8.13 -17.18 -13.70
CA ALA A 170 8.36 -15.85 -13.14
C ALA A 170 9.81 -15.39 -13.38
N PHE A 171 10.80 -16.28 -13.18
CA PHE A 171 12.21 -15.97 -13.41
C PHE A 171 12.49 -15.56 -14.86
N GLU A 172 11.94 -16.31 -15.83
CA GLU A 172 12.08 -16.00 -17.25
C GLU A 172 11.50 -14.62 -17.57
N ILE A 173 10.28 -14.31 -17.10
CA ILE A 173 9.65 -13.00 -17.32
C ILE A 173 10.47 -11.87 -16.71
N ILE A 174 10.90 -12.02 -15.45
CA ILE A 174 11.70 -11.02 -14.75
C ILE A 174 13.00 -10.75 -15.51
N ASN A 175 13.71 -11.79 -15.93
CA ASN A 175 14.96 -11.65 -16.66
C ASN A 175 14.77 -11.02 -18.05
N CYS A 176 13.73 -11.42 -18.80
CA CYS A 176 13.40 -10.77 -20.07
C CYS A 176 13.12 -9.27 -19.86
N GLU A 177 12.32 -8.92 -18.84
CA GLU A 177 11.98 -7.53 -18.56
C GLU A 177 13.21 -6.71 -18.14
N ILE A 178 14.15 -7.31 -17.40
CA ILE A 178 15.41 -6.68 -17.02
C ILE A 178 16.29 -6.46 -18.27
N LYS A 179 16.52 -7.52 -19.06
CA LYS A 179 17.47 -7.49 -20.19
C LYS A 179 16.95 -6.65 -21.36
N ASP A 180 15.69 -6.85 -21.72
CA ASP A 180 15.13 -6.29 -22.95
C ASP A 180 14.65 -4.85 -22.78
N ARG A 181 14.38 -4.41 -21.52
CA ARG A 181 13.77 -3.10 -21.26
C ARG A 181 14.44 -2.30 -20.16
N LEU A 182 14.62 -2.85 -18.95
CA LEU A 182 15.13 -2.07 -17.81
C LEU A 182 16.57 -1.62 -18.03
N ILE A 183 17.47 -2.53 -18.38
CA ILE A 183 18.88 -2.20 -18.64
C ILE A 183 19.03 -1.25 -19.83
N PRO A 184 18.43 -1.50 -21.03
CA PRO A 184 18.51 -0.58 -22.15
C PRO A 184 17.96 0.82 -21.84
N LEU A 185 16.86 0.91 -21.08
CA LEU A 185 16.30 2.17 -20.64
C LEU A 185 17.29 2.98 -19.81
N LEU A 186 17.90 2.33 -18.80
CA LEU A 186 18.83 2.97 -17.89
C LEU A 186 20.16 3.33 -18.60
N SER A 187 20.63 2.51 -19.53
CA SER A 187 21.80 2.80 -20.36
C SER A 187 21.58 4.01 -21.26
N SER A 188 20.43 4.08 -21.93
CA SER A 188 20.04 5.24 -22.73
C SER A 188 19.97 6.52 -21.89
N PHE A 189 19.43 6.39 -20.67
CA PHE A 189 19.37 7.51 -19.74
C PHE A 189 20.76 7.94 -19.26
N ALA A 190 21.64 6.99 -18.89
CA ALA A 190 23.01 7.25 -18.46
C ALA A 190 23.83 7.94 -19.56
N ALA A 191 23.67 7.53 -20.82
CA ALA A 191 24.31 8.17 -21.99
C ALA A 191 23.85 9.63 -22.15
N SER A 192 22.54 9.88 -22.06
CA SER A 192 21.98 11.24 -22.18
C SER A 192 22.32 12.15 -20.98
N GLN A 193 22.64 11.58 -19.84
CA GLN A 193 22.99 12.31 -18.63
C GLN A 193 24.37 13.00 -18.71
N LYS A 194 25.29 12.45 -19.54
CA LYS A 194 26.61 13.08 -19.80
C LYS A 194 26.46 14.48 -20.40
N GLU A 195 25.38 14.74 -21.13
CA GLU A 195 25.14 16.02 -21.82
C GLU A 195 24.27 17.00 -21.01
N GLN A 196 23.32 16.53 -20.18
CA GLN A 196 22.24 17.37 -19.64
C GLN A 196 22.00 17.28 -18.12
N GLN A 197 22.79 16.54 -17.33
CA GLN A 197 22.56 16.31 -15.88
C GLN A 197 21.08 15.98 -15.51
N ARG A 198 20.42 15.18 -16.33
CA ARG A 198 19.02 14.78 -16.08
C ARG A 198 18.94 13.89 -14.84
N VAL A 199 17.90 14.11 -14.02
CA VAL A 199 17.59 13.30 -12.83
C VAL A 199 16.50 12.31 -13.19
N LEU A 200 16.65 11.04 -12.77
CA LEU A 200 15.67 9.99 -12.96
C LEU A 200 14.97 9.68 -11.64
N ASP A 201 13.65 9.58 -11.65
CA ASP A 201 12.90 9.00 -10.51
C ASP A 201 12.92 7.47 -10.58
N LEU A 202 13.80 6.85 -9.80
CA LEU A 202 13.96 5.40 -9.79
C LEU A 202 12.73 4.69 -9.15
N GLN A 203 11.98 5.36 -8.28
CA GLN A 203 10.71 4.83 -7.77
C GLN A 203 9.67 4.67 -8.90
N ASP A 204 9.55 5.64 -9.80
CA ASP A 204 8.64 5.53 -10.95
C ASP A 204 9.08 4.40 -11.90
N VAL A 205 10.38 4.26 -12.16
CA VAL A 205 10.92 3.14 -12.95
C VAL A 205 10.55 1.80 -12.34
N PHE A 206 10.76 1.62 -11.03
CA PHE A 206 10.42 0.36 -10.35
C PHE A 206 8.92 0.07 -10.35
N ARG A 207 8.07 1.10 -10.23
CA ARG A 207 6.61 0.94 -10.33
C ARG A 207 6.16 0.49 -11.71
N ARG A 208 6.77 1.02 -12.76
CA ARG A 208 6.52 0.61 -14.15
C ARG A 208 7.02 -0.80 -14.42
N PHE A 209 8.23 -1.11 -13.97
CA PHE A 209 8.83 -2.44 -14.08
C PHE A 209 7.98 -3.51 -13.40
N SER A 210 7.66 -3.33 -12.10
CA SER A 210 6.85 -4.29 -11.35
C SER A 210 5.43 -4.41 -11.92
N PHE A 211 4.87 -3.35 -12.52
CA PHE A 211 3.58 -3.42 -13.19
C PHE A 211 3.64 -4.28 -14.45
N ASP A 212 4.63 -4.05 -15.32
CA ASP A 212 4.81 -4.83 -16.54
C ASP A 212 5.10 -6.29 -16.23
N THR A 213 6.03 -6.57 -15.30
CA THR A 213 6.35 -7.93 -14.81
C THR A 213 5.10 -8.62 -14.27
N MET A 214 4.32 -7.95 -13.40
CA MET A 214 3.13 -8.52 -12.80
C MET A 214 2.02 -8.80 -13.82
N CYS A 215 1.83 -7.93 -14.81
CA CYS A 215 0.85 -8.14 -15.87
C CYS A 215 1.26 -9.32 -16.79
N ARG A 216 2.52 -9.44 -17.14
CA ARG A 216 3.04 -10.56 -17.92
C ARG A 216 2.92 -11.88 -17.17
N PHE A 217 3.37 -11.89 -15.92
CA PHE A 217 3.33 -13.07 -15.06
C PHE A 217 1.90 -13.53 -14.72
N SER A 218 1.04 -12.60 -14.29
CA SER A 218 -0.28 -12.97 -13.78
C SER A 218 -1.34 -13.08 -14.87
N PHE A 219 -1.21 -12.34 -15.96
CA PHE A 219 -2.27 -12.25 -16.96
C PHE A 219 -1.81 -12.56 -18.39
N GLY A 220 -0.50 -12.78 -18.60
CA GLY A 220 0.08 -12.96 -19.93
C GLY A 220 -0.12 -11.75 -20.83
N LEU A 221 -0.19 -10.55 -20.27
CA LEU A 221 -0.36 -9.27 -20.97
C LEU A 221 0.85 -8.41 -20.80
N ASP A 222 1.22 -7.69 -21.87
CA ASP A 222 2.36 -6.77 -21.88
C ASP A 222 1.89 -5.33 -22.05
N PRO A 223 1.77 -4.55 -20.94
CA PRO A 223 1.31 -3.16 -21.00
C PRO A 223 2.38 -2.16 -21.45
N LYS A 224 3.66 -2.55 -21.50
CA LYS A 224 4.81 -1.72 -21.95
C LYS A 224 4.93 -0.38 -21.22
N CYS A 225 4.66 -0.36 -19.92
CA CYS A 225 4.69 0.86 -19.10
C CYS A 225 6.11 1.38 -18.84
N LEU A 226 7.13 0.54 -19.07
CA LEU A 226 8.52 0.91 -18.86
C LEU A 226 9.03 1.95 -19.88
N GLU A 227 8.31 2.18 -20.98
CA GLU A 227 8.62 3.25 -21.91
C GLU A 227 8.37 4.62 -21.27
N LEU A 228 9.43 5.28 -20.74
CA LEU A 228 9.32 6.56 -20.01
C LEU A 228 8.83 7.73 -20.87
N SER A 229 8.90 7.64 -22.18
CA SER A 229 8.31 8.59 -23.12
C SER A 229 6.78 8.59 -23.09
N LEU A 230 6.18 7.49 -22.63
CA LEU A 230 4.73 7.35 -22.49
C LEU A 230 4.27 7.80 -21.10
N PRO A 231 3.18 8.56 -21.00
CA PRO A 231 2.58 8.85 -19.70
C PRO A 231 2.16 7.55 -19.02
N MET A 232 2.20 7.53 -17.68
CA MET A 232 1.62 6.41 -16.91
C MET A 232 0.24 6.07 -17.44
N SER A 233 -0.05 4.80 -17.63
CA SER A 233 -1.36 4.36 -18.13
C SER A 233 -2.48 4.90 -17.25
N LYS A 234 -3.63 5.25 -17.86
CA LYS A 234 -4.82 5.70 -17.11
C LYS A 234 -5.19 4.72 -15.99
N PHE A 235 -4.88 3.44 -16.20
CA PHE A 235 -5.10 2.41 -15.21
C PHE A 235 -4.17 2.55 -14.00
N ALA A 236 -2.87 2.72 -14.21
CA ALA A 236 -1.90 2.86 -13.14
C ALA A 236 -2.22 4.09 -12.27
N THR A 237 -2.55 5.22 -12.90
CA THR A 237 -2.98 6.44 -12.19
C THR A 237 -4.27 6.23 -11.39
N ALA A 238 -5.25 5.52 -11.97
CA ALA A 238 -6.50 5.20 -11.27
C ALA A 238 -6.26 4.25 -10.09
N PHE A 239 -5.35 3.28 -10.26
CA PHE A 239 -4.99 2.32 -9.21
C PHE A 239 -4.32 3.02 -8.02
N ASP A 240 -3.37 3.92 -8.28
CA ASP A 240 -2.69 4.71 -7.26
C ASP A 240 -3.68 5.60 -6.49
N LEU A 241 -4.59 6.25 -7.22
CA LEU A 241 -5.62 7.08 -6.60
C LEU A 241 -6.58 6.25 -5.74
N ALA A 242 -7.00 5.08 -6.21
CA ALA A 242 -7.88 4.19 -5.44
C ALA A 242 -7.20 3.67 -4.17
N SER A 243 -5.92 3.27 -4.25
CA SER A 243 -5.10 2.87 -3.10
C SER A 243 -4.99 3.98 -2.07
N LYS A 244 -4.61 5.20 -2.51
CA LYS A 244 -4.48 6.38 -1.65
C LYS A 244 -5.78 6.71 -0.93
N LEU A 245 -6.88 6.89 -1.67
CA LEU A 245 -8.17 7.29 -1.08
C LEU A 245 -8.76 6.21 -0.16
N SER A 246 -8.51 4.94 -0.45
CA SER A 246 -8.90 3.83 0.43
C SER A 246 -8.08 3.82 1.73
N ALA A 247 -6.78 4.14 1.68
CA ALA A 247 -5.95 4.30 2.87
C ALA A 247 -6.39 5.50 3.73
N GLU A 248 -6.75 6.62 3.11
CA GLU A 248 -7.29 7.80 3.81
C GLU A 248 -8.57 7.48 4.59
N ARG A 249 -9.48 6.63 4.02
CA ARG A 249 -10.65 6.13 4.77
C ARG A 249 -10.24 5.36 6.02
N ALA A 250 -9.20 4.53 5.95
CA ALA A 250 -8.73 3.69 7.05
C ALA A 250 -8.12 4.50 8.20
N MET A 251 -7.57 5.68 7.91
CA MET A 251 -6.90 6.56 8.88
C MET A 251 -7.82 7.65 9.44
N THR A 252 -9.05 7.79 8.93
CA THR A 252 -9.94 8.83 9.43
C THR A 252 -10.54 8.49 10.80
N ALA A 253 -10.47 9.44 11.73
CA ALA A 253 -11.09 9.33 13.05
C ALA A 253 -12.63 9.42 12.98
N PHE A 254 -13.17 10.01 11.91
CA PHE A 254 -14.59 10.28 11.72
C PHE A 254 -15.17 9.53 10.50
N PRO A 255 -15.45 8.23 10.60
CA PRO A 255 -15.94 7.43 9.46
C PRO A 255 -17.26 7.97 8.85
N LEU A 256 -18.05 8.68 9.63
CA LEU A 256 -19.31 9.26 9.14
C LEU A 256 -19.07 10.26 7.99
N VAL A 257 -17.95 11.00 8.05
CA VAL A 257 -17.61 12.00 7.01
C VAL A 257 -17.47 11.36 5.62
N TRP A 258 -16.66 10.29 5.51
CA TRP A 258 -16.51 9.64 4.21
C TRP A 258 -17.77 8.86 3.81
N LYS A 259 -18.55 8.30 4.77
CA LYS A 259 -19.84 7.65 4.48
C LYS A 259 -20.85 8.64 3.91
N LEU A 260 -20.93 9.85 4.45
CA LEU A 260 -21.77 10.93 3.91
C LEU A 260 -21.30 11.36 2.52
N LYS A 261 -19.99 11.61 2.34
CA LYS A 261 -19.42 11.92 1.02
C LYS A 261 -19.73 10.84 -0.01
N ARG A 262 -19.68 9.55 0.40
CA ARG A 262 -20.03 8.41 -0.45
C ARG A 262 -21.51 8.41 -0.83
N ALA A 263 -22.41 8.59 0.13
CA ALA A 263 -23.84 8.64 -0.11
C ALA A 263 -24.23 9.77 -1.06
N LEU A 264 -23.61 10.94 -0.89
CA LEU A 264 -23.83 12.13 -1.71
C LEU A 264 -23.00 12.16 -3.00
N ASN A 265 -22.11 11.17 -3.21
CA ASN A 265 -21.18 11.10 -4.35
C ASN A 265 -20.34 12.39 -4.53
N LEU A 266 -19.73 12.87 -3.43
CA LEU A 266 -18.98 14.13 -3.38
C LEU A 266 -17.48 13.91 -3.11
N GLY A 267 -16.65 14.88 -3.53
CA GLY A 267 -15.24 15.02 -3.19
C GLY A 267 -14.41 13.77 -3.49
N SER A 268 -13.64 13.30 -2.49
CA SER A 268 -12.78 12.11 -2.57
C SER A 268 -13.53 10.84 -2.95
N GLU A 269 -14.77 10.68 -2.49
CA GLU A 269 -15.58 9.50 -2.78
C GLU A 269 -16.04 9.43 -4.24
N LYS A 270 -16.37 10.58 -4.84
CA LYS A 270 -16.64 10.68 -6.27
C LYS A 270 -15.39 10.34 -7.10
N GLN A 271 -14.21 10.79 -6.66
CA GLN A 271 -12.94 10.46 -7.32
C GLN A 271 -12.62 8.98 -7.21
N LEU A 272 -12.76 8.40 -6.02
CA LEU A 272 -12.56 6.97 -5.78
C LEU A 272 -13.47 6.12 -6.65
N LYS A 273 -14.76 6.44 -6.74
CA LYS A 273 -15.73 5.74 -7.60
C LYS A 273 -15.33 5.79 -9.07
N LYS A 274 -14.83 6.94 -9.55
CA LYS A 274 -14.34 7.07 -10.95
C LYS A 274 -13.09 6.21 -11.17
N ALA A 275 -12.13 6.24 -10.24
CA ALA A 275 -10.91 5.45 -10.32
C ALA A 275 -11.22 3.94 -10.35
N ILE A 276 -12.07 3.46 -9.44
CA ILE A 276 -12.50 2.06 -9.38
C ILE A 276 -13.22 1.64 -10.68
N LYS A 277 -14.03 2.51 -11.27
CA LYS A 277 -14.67 2.21 -12.57
C LYS A 277 -13.65 1.92 -13.67
N ILE A 278 -12.57 2.71 -13.75
CA ILE A 278 -11.48 2.50 -14.73
C ILE A 278 -10.79 1.16 -14.46
N ILE A 279 -10.49 0.86 -13.20
CA ILE A 279 -9.85 -0.40 -12.80
C ILE A 279 -10.72 -1.61 -13.17
N HIS A 280 -12.03 -1.54 -12.88
CA HIS A 280 -12.97 -2.62 -13.20
C HIS A 280 -13.11 -2.85 -14.71
N ILE A 281 -13.13 -1.79 -15.53
CA ILE A 281 -13.20 -1.90 -16.98
C ILE A 281 -11.98 -2.67 -17.51
N LEU A 282 -10.78 -2.29 -17.07
CA LEU A 282 -9.58 -2.96 -17.52
C LEU A 282 -9.50 -4.41 -17.03
N ALA A 283 -9.78 -4.66 -15.75
CA ALA A 283 -9.73 -6.02 -15.22
C ALA A 283 -10.72 -6.97 -15.97
N LYS A 284 -11.90 -6.48 -16.33
CA LYS A 284 -12.86 -7.23 -17.16
C LYS A 284 -12.35 -7.44 -18.59
N GLU A 285 -11.70 -6.44 -19.17
CA GLU A 285 -11.10 -6.57 -20.51
C GLU A 285 -9.98 -7.62 -20.52
N VAL A 286 -9.12 -7.62 -19.51
CA VAL A 286 -8.08 -8.65 -19.30
C VAL A 286 -8.72 -10.06 -19.29
N ILE A 287 -9.76 -10.27 -18.50
CA ILE A 287 -10.48 -11.54 -18.40
C ILE A 287 -11.09 -11.93 -19.76
N ARG A 288 -11.71 -10.96 -20.43
CA ARG A 288 -12.35 -11.18 -21.74
C ARG A 288 -11.34 -11.57 -22.80
N GLN A 289 -10.20 -10.87 -22.86
CA GLN A 289 -9.12 -11.19 -23.80
C GLN A 289 -8.56 -12.58 -23.54
N ARG A 290 -8.33 -12.94 -22.28
CA ARG A 290 -7.84 -14.26 -21.92
C ARG A 290 -8.81 -15.37 -22.31
N ARG A 291 -10.13 -15.17 -22.13
CA ARG A 291 -11.15 -16.11 -22.61
C ARG A 291 -11.13 -16.31 -24.12
N LYS A 292 -10.97 -15.23 -24.90
CA LYS A 292 -10.91 -15.28 -26.36
C LYS A 292 -9.68 -16.02 -26.87
N MET A 293 -8.52 -15.84 -26.22
CA MET A 293 -7.27 -16.50 -26.59
C MET A 293 -7.23 -17.98 -26.20
N GLY A 294 -8.19 -18.43 -25.38
CA GLY A 294 -8.18 -19.79 -24.81
C GLY A 294 -7.22 -19.89 -23.63
N PHE A 295 -7.73 -20.14 -22.43
CA PHE A 295 -6.91 -20.14 -21.21
C PHE A 295 -6.25 -21.48 -20.87
N LEU A 296 -6.67 -22.60 -21.48
CA LEU A 296 -6.15 -23.93 -21.19
C LEU A 296 -4.68 -24.15 -21.61
N ALA A 297 -4.23 -23.42 -22.64
CA ALA A 297 -2.87 -23.54 -23.18
C ALA A 297 -1.86 -22.55 -22.56
N HIS A 298 -2.27 -21.73 -21.60
CA HIS A 298 -1.44 -20.68 -21.03
C HIS A 298 -1.00 -20.99 -19.59
N ASN A 299 0.20 -20.56 -19.25
CA ASN A 299 0.82 -20.82 -17.94
C ASN A 299 0.66 -19.66 -16.94
N ASP A 300 0.04 -18.54 -17.33
CA ASP A 300 -0.19 -17.42 -16.42
C ASP A 300 -1.20 -17.74 -15.32
N LEU A 301 -1.12 -16.97 -14.24
CA LEU A 301 -1.88 -17.23 -13.03
C LEU A 301 -3.41 -17.08 -13.23
N LEU A 302 -3.85 -16.09 -14.01
CA LEU A 302 -5.27 -15.89 -14.32
C LEU A 302 -5.86 -17.08 -15.06
N SER A 303 -5.16 -17.60 -16.07
CA SER A 303 -5.58 -18.81 -16.81
C SER A 303 -5.83 -19.98 -15.89
N ARG A 304 -4.96 -20.19 -14.90
CA ARG A 304 -5.11 -21.25 -13.90
C ARG A 304 -6.32 -21.06 -12.99
N PHE A 305 -6.61 -19.83 -12.59
CA PHE A 305 -7.83 -19.52 -11.83
C PHE A 305 -9.10 -19.70 -12.68
N MET A 306 -9.05 -19.36 -13.96
CA MET A 306 -10.19 -19.53 -14.88
C MET A 306 -10.56 -20.99 -15.14
N CYS A 307 -9.64 -21.93 -14.94
CA CYS A 307 -9.98 -23.37 -14.99
C CYS A 307 -10.98 -23.78 -13.90
N THR A 308 -11.05 -23.05 -12.79
CA THR A 308 -11.85 -23.42 -11.61
C THR A 308 -12.97 -22.42 -11.30
N ILE A 309 -12.81 -21.16 -11.72
CA ILE A 309 -13.70 -20.04 -11.36
C ILE A 309 -14.34 -19.46 -12.61
N ASN A 310 -15.69 -19.51 -12.67
CA ASN A 310 -16.47 -18.94 -13.78
C ASN A 310 -17.04 -17.55 -13.46
N ASP A 311 -17.17 -17.17 -12.16
CA ASP A 311 -17.70 -15.87 -11.73
C ASP A 311 -16.75 -14.74 -12.17
N GLU A 312 -17.15 -13.95 -13.15
CA GLU A 312 -16.36 -12.83 -13.70
C GLU A 312 -16.08 -11.74 -12.66
N THR A 313 -17.02 -11.49 -11.74
CA THR A 313 -16.84 -10.54 -10.66
C THR A 313 -15.75 -11.00 -9.70
N TYR A 314 -15.75 -12.27 -9.40
CA TYR A 314 -14.75 -12.88 -8.54
C TYR A 314 -13.35 -12.88 -9.21
N LEU A 315 -13.27 -13.25 -10.48
CA LEU A 315 -12.01 -13.18 -11.25
C LEU A 315 -11.48 -11.74 -11.32
N ARG A 316 -12.36 -10.74 -11.52
CA ARG A 316 -11.98 -9.33 -11.47
C ARG A 316 -11.32 -8.97 -10.14
N ASP A 317 -11.91 -9.38 -9.02
CA ASP A 317 -11.40 -9.08 -7.68
C ASP A 317 -10.06 -9.80 -7.40
N VAL A 318 -9.88 -11.00 -7.98
CA VAL A 318 -8.60 -11.72 -7.99
C VAL A 318 -7.54 -10.94 -8.77
N VAL A 319 -7.86 -10.48 -9.98
CA VAL A 319 -6.95 -9.66 -10.81
C VAL A 319 -6.48 -8.41 -10.05
N ILE A 320 -7.41 -7.67 -9.43
CA ILE A 320 -7.10 -6.46 -8.65
C ILE A 320 -6.21 -6.81 -7.45
N SER A 321 -6.49 -7.92 -6.77
CA SER A 321 -5.69 -8.37 -5.62
C SER A 321 -4.25 -8.72 -6.01
N PHE A 322 -4.03 -9.39 -7.13
CA PHE A 322 -2.68 -9.72 -7.61
C PHE A 322 -1.91 -8.47 -8.03
N LEU A 323 -2.57 -7.51 -8.68
CA LEU A 323 -1.93 -6.24 -9.04
C LEU A 323 -1.48 -5.46 -7.79
N LEU A 324 -2.33 -5.38 -6.77
CA LEU A 324 -1.94 -4.73 -5.51
C LEU A 324 -0.75 -5.44 -4.85
N ALA A 325 -0.78 -6.79 -4.84
CA ALA A 325 0.24 -7.57 -4.19
C ALA A 325 1.61 -7.46 -4.86
N GLY A 326 1.67 -7.60 -6.18
CA GLY A 326 2.95 -7.75 -6.89
C GLY A 326 3.55 -6.45 -7.39
N ARG A 327 2.73 -5.44 -7.68
CA ARG A 327 3.22 -4.16 -8.19
C ARG A 327 3.83 -3.28 -7.10
N ASP A 328 3.01 -2.87 -6.13
CA ASP A 328 3.37 -1.78 -5.21
C ASP A 328 4.35 -2.23 -4.14
N THR A 329 4.27 -3.49 -3.70
CA THR A 329 5.15 -4.01 -2.64
C THR A 329 6.58 -4.20 -3.13
N VAL A 330 6.77 -4.74 -4.34
CA VAL A 330 8.09 -4.93 -4.94
C VAL A 330 8.73 -3.59 -5.26
N ALA A 331 7.99 -2.68 -5.89
CA ALA A 331 8.48 -1.33 -6.18
C ALA A 331 8.91 -0.59 -4.91
N SER A 332 8.14 -0.69 -3.82
CA SER A 332 8.48 -0.12 -2.52
C SER A 332 9.75 -0.76 -1.94
N GLY A 333 9.87 -2.09 -2.01
CA GLY A 333 11.05 -2.81 -1.53
C GLY A 333 12.32 -2.41 -2.29
N LEU A 334 12.27 -2.35 -3.62
CA LEU A 334 13.37 -1.88 -4.46
C LEU A 334 13.74 -0.43 -4.15
N THR A 335 12.75 0.44 -4.04
CA THR A 335 12.98 1.86 -3.75
C THR A 335 13.73 2.07 -2.43
N SER A 336 13.30 1.37 -1.38
CA SER A 336 13.95 1.44 -0.06
C SER A 336 15.35 0.84 -0.09
N LEU A 337 15.53 -0.29 -0.78
CA LEU A 337 16.83 -0.95 -0.92
C LEU A 337 17.83 -0.03 -1.62
N PHE A 338 17.49 0.54 -2.77
CA PHE A 338 18.39 1.42 -3.51
C PHE A 338 18.68 2.74 -2.79
N TRP A 339 17.73 3.26 -2.03
CA TRP A 339 17.99 4.40 -1.15
C TRP A 339 19.03 4.06 -0.06
N LEU A 340 18.92 2.88 0.56
CA LEU A 340 19.87 2.41 1.57
C LEU A 340 21.24 2.12 0.96
N LEU A 341 21.31 1.43 -0.17
CA LEU A 341 22.56 1.11 -0.85
C LEU A 341 23.32 2.37 -1.27
N ALA A 342 22.62 3.39 -1.77
CA ALA A 342 23.23 4.67 -2.11
C ALA A 342 23.85 5.41 -0.90
N LYS A 343 23.40 5.08 0.32
CA LYS A 343 23.96 5.62 1.59
C LYS A 343 25.04 4.71 2.19
N HIS A 344 25.11 3.44 1.78
CA HIS A 344 26.00 2.43 2.34
C HIS A 344 26.84 1.75 1.23
N PRO A 345 27.83 2.46 0.65
CA PRO A 345 28.63 1.94 -0.46
C PRO A 345 29.46 0.70 -0.10
N ASN A 346 29.76 0.50 1.18
CA ASN A 346 30.38 -0.74 1.69
C ASN A 346 29.46 -1.95 1.45
N VAL A 347 28.17 -1.85 1.77
CA VAL A 347 27.19 -2.92 1.54
C VAL A 347 27.03 -3.20 0.06
N GLU A 348 26.93 -2.15 -0.77
CA GLU A 348 26.92 -2.31 -2.24
C GLU A 348 28.14 -3.09 -2.74
N SER A 349 29.34 -2.75 -2.24
CA SER A 349 30.59 -3.41 -2.61
C SER A 349 30.63 -4.88 -2.20
N GLU A 350 30.09 -5.24 -1.03
CA GLU A 350 29.98 -6.63 -0.59
C GLU A 350 29.03 -7.45 -1.48
N ILE A 351 27.85 -6.89 -1.82
CA ILE A 351 26.92 -7.55 -2.75
C ILE A 351 27.60 -7.83 -4.09
N ARG A 352 28.37 -6.88 -4.61
CA ARG A 352 29.09 -7.07 -5.88
C ARG A 352 30.18 -8.13 -5.77
N ARG A 353 30.94 -8.16 -4.67
CA ARG A 353 31.97 -9.17 -4.43
C ARG A 353 31.35 -10.58 -4.31
N GLU A 354 30.21 -10.70 -3.63
CA GLU A 354 29.48 -11.96 -3.58
C GLU A 354 29.04 -12.39 -4.98
N ALA A 355 28.47 -11.48 -5.76
CA ALA A 355 28.03 -11.74 -7.12
C ALA A 355 29.17 -12.20 -8.04
N ASP A 356 30.33 -11.56 -7.96
CA ASP A 356 31.50 -11.92 -8.76
C ASP A 356 32.08 -13.29 -8.35
N ARG A 357 32.00 -13.66 -7.06
CA ARG A 357 32.42 -14.97 -6.55
C ARG A 357 31.48 -16.08 -6.98
N VAL A 358 30.15 -15.87 -6.92
CA VAL A 358 29.14 -16.90 -7.17
C VAL A 358 28.89 -17.08 -8.68
N LEU A 359 28.81 -15.99 -9.42
CA LEU A 359 28.44 -16.00 -10.83
C LEU A 359 29.65 -15.87 -11.77
N GLY A 360 30.81 -15.43 -11.24
CA GLY A 360 31.94 -15.00 -12.07
C GLY A 360 31.82 -13.57 -12.59
N LYS A 361 32.97 -12.97 -12.93
CA LYS A 361 33.02 -11.64 -13.53
C LYS A 361 32.31 -11.68 -14.90
N ASN A 362 31.44 -10.70 -15.14
CA ASN A 362 30.76 -10.53 -16.42
C ASN A 362 29.77 -11.64 -16.84
N GLN A 363 29.50 -12.64 -16.01
CA GLN A 363 28.48 -13.62 -16.31
C GLN A 363 27.10 -13.14 -15.84
N GLU A 364 26.12 -13.37 -16.70
CA GLU A 364 24.72 -13.06 -16.38
C GLU A 364 24.12 -14.16 -15.50
N LEU A 365 23.09 -13.80 -14.75
CA LEU A 365 22.29 -14.75 -14.00
C LEU A 365 21.56 -15.71 -14.96
N THR A 366 21.85 -16.99 -14.91
CA THR A 366 21.32 -17.99 -15.83
C THR A 366 20.26 -18.88 -15.20
N SER A 367 20.25 -19.04 -13.88
CA SER A 367 19.34 -19.95 -13.22
C SER A 367 18.80 -19.44 -11.90
N PHE A 368 17.60 -19.93 -11.56
CA PHE A 368 17.01 -19.72 -10.22
C PHE A 368 17.86 -20.33 -9.09
N GLY A 369 18.67 -21.36 -9.41
CA GLY A 369 19.58 -21.98 -8.44
C GLY A 369 20.65 -21.04 -7.94
N GLU A 370 21.29 -20.31 -8.86
CA GLU A 370 22.35 -19.34 -8.54
C GLU A 370 21.86 -18.22 -7.60
N MET A 371 20.59 -17.82 -7.74
CA MET A 371 19.97 -16.84 -6.86
C MET A 371 19.95 -17.26 -5.39
N LYS A 372 19.95 -18.54 -5.09
CA LYS A 372 19.93 -19.06 -3.71
C LYS A 372 21.27 -18.91 -3.03
N GLU A 373 22.35 -18.92 -3.79
CA GLU A 373 23.73 -18.79 -3.28
C GLU A 373 24.13 -17.34 -2.94
N LEU A 374 23.30 -16.37 -3.32
CA LEU A 374 23.51 -14.94 -3.00
C LEU A 374 22.95 -14.63 -1.61
N HIS A 375 23.69 -15.03 -0.57
CA HIS A 375 23.27 -14.91 0.83
C HIS A 375 23.35 -13.48 1.36
N TYR A 376 24.42 -12.76 1.02
CA TYR A 376 24.60 -11.36 1.45
C TYR A 376 23.60 -10.43 0.78
N LEU A 377 23.35 -10.62 -0.52
CA LEU A 377 22.29 -9.89 -1.23
C LEU A 377 20.93 -10.16 -0.59
N GLN A 378 20.64 -11.42 -0.23
CA GLN A 378 19.39 -11.76 0.45
C GLN A 378 19.29 -11.10 1.83
N ALA A 379 20.38 -11.08 2.57
CA ALA A 379 20.50 -10.40 3.85
C ALA A 379 20.23 -8.89 3.72
N ALA A 380 20.82 -8.24 2.73
CA ALA A 380 20.61 -6.81 2.46
C ALA A 380 19.14 -6.49 2.10
N VAL A 381 18.49 -7.35 1.31
CA VAL A 381 17.05 -7.23 0.98
C VAL A 381 16.19 -7.35 2.23
N TYR A 382 16.46 -8.33 3.09
CA TYR A 382 15.71 -8.52 4.35
C TYR A 382 15.92 -7.35 5.31
N GLU A 383 17.14 -6.88 5.46
CA GLU A 383 17.48 -5.75 6.34
C GLU A 383 16.83 -4.44 5.85
N SER A 384 16.84 -4.22 4.54
CA SER A 384 16.13 -3.09 3.94
C SER A 384 14.64 -3.11 4.29
N MET A 385 13.99 -4.28 4.14
CA MET A 385 12.57 -4.41 4.46
C MET A 385 12.28 -4.44 5.97
N ARG A 386 13.24 -4.80 6.82
CA ARG A 386 13.12 -4.64 8.28
C ARG A 386 12.97 -3.16 8.64
N LEU A 387 13.85 -2.33 8.09
CA LEU A 387 13.81 -0.89 8.31
C LEU A 387 12.65 -0.22 7.59
N TYR A 388 12.39 -0.61 6.34
CA TYR A 388 11.37 0.03 5.49
C TYR A 388 10.44 -1.02 4.86
N PRO A 389 9.57 -1.64 5.67
CA PRO A 389 8.66 -2.65 5.14
C PRO A 389 7.64 -2.03 4.16
N PRO A 390 7.39 -2.68 3.00
CA PRO A 390 6.37 -2.22 2.05
C PRO A 390 4.98 -2.08 2.68
N ILE A 391 4.63 -2.95 3.62
CA ILE A 391 3.42 -2.85 4.45
C ILE A 391 3.85 -2.47 5.87
N GLN A 392 3.64 -1.21 6.22
CA GLN A 392 4.15 -0.65 7.48
C GLN A 392 3.35 -1.10 8.70
N PHE A 393 2.07 -1.40 8.53
CA PHE A 393 1.18 -1.93 9.57
C PHE A 393 0.02 -2.71 8.94
N ASP A 394 -0.55 -3.65 9.67
CA ASP A 394 -1.77 -4.35 9.28
C ASP A 394 -2.74 -4.49 10.46
N SER A 395 -4.03 -4.46 10.17
CA SER A 395 -5.08 -4.42 11.17
C SER A 395 -6.02 -5.61 11.09
N LYS A 396 -6.51 -6.02 12.25
CA LYS A 396 -7.55 -7.02 12.47
C LYS A 396 -8.63 -6.43 13.36
N PHE A 397 -9.74 -7.14 13.53
CA PHE A 397 -10.80 -6.75 14.45
C PHE A 397 -11.12 -7.90 15.38
N CYS A 398 -11.15 -7.59 16.69
CA CYS A 398 -11.45 -8.57 17.71
C CYS A 398 -12.93 -8.98 17.64
N VAL A 399 -13.22 -10.29 17.53
CA VAL A 399 -14.59 -10.81 17.45
C VAL A 399 -15.23 -10.89 18.83
N ASP A 400 -14.48 -11.39 19.81
CA ASP A 400 -14.89 -11.52 21.20
C ASP A 400 -13.89 -10.82 22.12
N ASP A 401 -14.30 -10.46 23.34
CA ASP A 401 -13.41 -9.91 24.35
C ASP A 401 -12.21 -10.85 24.56
N ASP A 402 -11.01 -10.30 24.65
CA ASP A 402 -9.77 -11.06 24.76
C ASP A 402 -8.70 -10.30 25.54
N ILE A 403 -7.63 -11.00 25.93
CA ILE A 403 -6.46 -10.44 26.59
C ILE A 403 -5.23 -10.85 25.77
N LEU A 404 -4.46 -9.87 25.31
CA LEU A 404 -3.19 -10.14 24.63
C LEU A 404 -2.14 -10.68 25.63
N PRO A 405 -1.11 -11.41 25.17
CA PRO A 405 -0.04 -11.92 26.03
C PRO A 405 0.65 -10.89 26.92
N ASP A 406 0.71 -9.63 26.49
CA ASP A 406 1.25 -8.51 27.28
C ASP A 406 0.29 -7.98 28.36
N GLY A 407 -0.88 -8.59 28.52
CA GLY A 407 -1.92 -8.17 29.46
C GLY A 407 -2.90 -7.11 28.94
N SER A 408 -2.74 -6.65 27.69
CA SER A 408 -3.63 -5.64 27.10
C SER A 408 -5.04 -6.18 26.89
N LEU A 409 -6.05 -5.51 27.47
CA LEU A 409 -7.45 -5.88 27.35
C LEU A 409 -8.03 -5.43 26.01
N LEU A 410 -8.67 -6.34 25.31
CA LEU A 410 -9.39 -6.08 24.07
C LEU A 410 -10.88 -6.31 24.25
N ARG A 411 -11.68 -5.36 23.82
CA ARG A 411 -13.14 -5.51 23.76
C ARG A 411 -13.57 -5.93 22.37
N ARG A 412 -14.66 -6.67 22.28
CA ARG A 412 -15.32 -7.04 21.02
C ARG A 412 -15.44 -5.82 20.09
N GLY A 413 -15.03 -5.99 18.84
CA GLY A 413 -15.04 -4.95 17.81
C GLY A 413 -13.85 -3.97 17.88
N THR A 414 -12.93 -4.13 18.84
CA THR A 414 -11.70 -3.34 18.87
C THR A 414 -10.85 -3.65 17.64
N ARG A 415 -10.39 -2.60 16.97
CA ARG A 415 -9.35 -2.72 15.96
C ARG A 415 -8.02 -3.02 16.65
N VAL A 416 -7.30 -4.02 16.17
CA VAL A 416 -5.96 -4.35 16.67
C VAL A 416 -5.00 -4.30 15.49
N THR A 417 -3.92 -3.55 15.64
CA THR A 417 -2.94 -3.30 14.57
C THR A 417 -1.56 -3.73 15.04
N TYR A 418 -0.91 -4.64 14.34
CA TYR A 418 0.52 -4.86 14.54
C TYR A 418 1.32 -4.02 13.54
N HIS A 419 2.53 -3.64 13.95
CA HIS A 419 3.24 -2.54 13.31
C HIS A 419 4.67 -2.96 12.88
N PRO A 420 4.87 -3.68 11.74
CA PRO A 420 6.17 -4.13 11.26
C PRO A 420 7.23 -3.02 11.22
N TYR A 421 6.84 -1.79 10.83
CA TYR A 421 7.75 -0.65 10.81
C TYR A 421 8.32 -0.32 12.19
N ALA A 422 7.50 -0.30 13.23
CA ALA A 422 7.95 -0.08 14.61
C ALA A 422 8.73 -1.29 15.12
N MET A 423 8.21 -2.51 14.90
CA MET A 423 8.87 -3.75 15.30
C MET A 423 10.31 -3.81 14.78
N GLY A 424 10.55 -3.38 13.54
CA GLY A 424 11.89 -3.33 12.95
C GLY A 424 12.86 -2.33 13.62
N ARG A 425 12.39 -1.47 14.52
CA ARG A 425 13.15 -0.37 15.13
C ARG A 425 13.23 -0.41 16.66
N ILE A 426 12.74 -1.48 17.27
CA ILE A 426 12.69 -1.66 18.72
C ILE A 426 13.97 -2.37 19.18
N GLU A 427 14.66 -1.78 20.15
CA GLU A 427 15.93 -2.26 20.68
C GLU A 427 15.79 -3.62 21.38
N GLU A 428 14.71 -3.82 22.13
CA GLU A 428 14.41 -5.08 22.81
C GLU A 428 14.20 -6.25 21.84
N ILE A 429 13.90 -5.95 20.56
CA ILE A 429 13.69 -6.96 19.52
C ILE A 429 14.99 -7.21 18.73
N TRP A 430 15.77 -6.15 18.42
CA TRP A 430 16.87 -6.21 17.44
C TRP A 430 18.24 -5.83 18.00
N GLY A 431 18.33 -5.43 19.27
CA GLY A 431 19.55 -4.96 19.90
C GLY A 431 19.80 -3.45 19.69
N PRO A 432 20.87 -2.92 20.29
CA PRO A 432 21.17 -1.48 20.32
C PRO A 432 21.43 -0.89 18.93
N ASP A 433 21.82 -1.70 17.96
CA ASP A 433 22.05 -1.33 16.56
C ASP A 433 20.76 -1.47 15.68
N CYS A 434 19.59 -1.49 16.30
CA CYS A 434 18.30 -1.71 15.62
C CYS A 434 17.97 -0.65 14.55
N LEU A 435 18.59 0.52 14.59
CA LEU A 435 18.39 1.58 13.59
C LEU A 435 19.42 1.54 12.45
N GLU A 436 20.45 0.72 12.55
CA GLU A 436 21.48 0.58 11.54
C GLU A 436 21.03 -0.33 10.40
N PHE A 437 21.53 -0.04 9.19
CA PHE A 437 21.39 -0.94 8.04
C PHE A 437 22.56 -1.92 8.04
N LYS A 438 22.36 -3.10 8.61
CA LYS A 438 23.39 -4.10 8.87
C LYS A 438 22.95 -5.47 8.34
N PRO A 439 23.24 -5.80 7.08
CA PRO A 439 22.89 -7.09 6.48
C PRO A 439 23.47 -8.30 7.25
N GLU A 440 24.61 -8.15 7.90
CA GLU A 440 25.28 -9.19 8.68
C GLU A 440 24.39 -9.79 9.78
N ARG A 441 23.38 -9.04 10.24
CA ARG A 441 22.35 -9.50 11.19
C ARG A 441 21.62 -10.79 10.74
N TRP A 442 21.56 -11.02 9.43
CA TRP A 442 20.87 -12.13 8.81
C TRP A 442 21.80 -13.26 8.38
N LEU A 443 23.08 -13.21 8.74
CA LEU A 443 24.08 -14.19 8.38
C LEU A 443 24.51 -14.96 9.62
N LYS A 444 24.74 -16.25 9.46
CA LYS A 444 25.46 -17.07 10.42
C LYS A 444 26.96 -16.84 10.28
N ASP A 445 27.74 -17.42 11.20
CA ASP A 445 29.21 -17.30 11.22
C ASP A 445 29.87 -17.83 9.93
N ASP A 446 29.21 -18.78 9.24
CA ASP A 446 29.62 -19.33 7.94
C ASP A 446 29.22 -18.46 6.72
N GLY A 447 28.59 -17.33 6.97
CA GLY A 447 28.09 -16.40 5.92
C GLY A 447 26.78 -16.83 5.26
N VAL A 448 26.18 -17.92 5.70
CA VAL A 448 24.91 -18.42 5.14
C VAL A 448 23.72 -17.61 5.72
N PHE A 449 22.81 -17.21 4.85
CA PHE A 449 21.60 -16.50 5.24
C PHE A 449 20.72 -17.35 6.18
N SER A 450 20.28 -16.75 7.28
CA SER A 450 19.38 -17.34 8.26
C SER A 450 18.19 -16.42 8.54
N PRO A 451 16.96 -16.83 8.24
CA PRO A 451 15.78 -16.01 8.53
C PRO A 451 15.47 -16.00 10.02
N GLU A 452 14.95 -14.89 10.49
CA GLU A 452 14.42 -14.72 11.83
C GLU A 452 13.00 -15.28 11.97
N ASN A 453 12.54 -15.41 13.24
CA ASN A 453 11.17 -15.79 13.55
C ASN A 453 10.18 -14.85 12.82
N PRO A 454 9.20 -15.38 12.05
CA PRO A 454 8.27 -14.57 11.28
C PRO A 454 7.37 -13.66 12.13
N PHE A 455 7.18 -13.95 13.41
CA PHE A 455 6.43 -13.09 14.33
C PHE A 455 7.28 -11.93 14.87
N LYS A 456 8.60 -12.09 14.91
CA LYS A 456 9.58 -11.01 15.15
C LYS A 456 9.75 -10.13 13.90
N TYR A 457 9.65 -10.74 12.71
CA TYR A 457 9.81 -10.11 11.40
C TYR A 457 8.59 -10.34 10.49
N PRO A 458 7.43 -9.72 10.78
CA PRO A 458 6.19 -9.98 10.04
C PRO A 458 6.07 -9.18 8.73
N VAL A 459 7.17 -8.90 8.05
CA VAL A 459 7.21 -8.14 6.78
C VAL A 459 6.49 -8.90 5.66
N PHE A 460 6.60 -10.22 5.63
CA PHE A 460 5.86 -11.10 4.72
C PHE A 460 4.61 -11.69 5.38
N GLN A 461 4.07 -10.99 6.38
CA GLN A 461 3.04 -11.54 7.26
C GLN A 461 3.55 -12.78 8.01
N ALA A 462 2.71 -13.33 8.90
CA ALA A 462 3.03 -14.51 9.66
C ALA A 462 1.79 -15.39 9.87
N GLY A 463 1.99 -16.59 10.41
CA GLY A 463 0.91 -17.52 10.72
C GLY A 463 0.09 -17.90 9.49
N PHE A 464 -1.23 -17.97 9.68
CA PHE A 464 -2.12 -18.42 8.60
C PHE A 464 -2.23 -17.45 7.43
N ARG A 465 -1.86 -16.17 7.58
CA ARG A 465 -1.91 -15.17 6.50
C ARG A 465 -0.54 -14.83 5.90
N VAL A 466 0.44 -15.72 6.04
CA VAL A 466 1.77 -15.58 5.42
C VAL A 466 1.66 -15.29 3.92
N CYS A 467 2.53 -14.41 3.42
CA CYS A 467 2.58 -14.02 2.02
C CYS A 467 2.87 -15.22 1.11
N LEU A 468 1.99 -15.47 0.15
CA LEU A 468 2.12 -16.57 -0.82
C LEU A 468 3.11 -16.24 -1.94
N GLY A 469 3.30 -14.94 -2.22
CA GLY A 469 4.23 -14.44 -3.25
C GLY A 469 5.66 -14.20 -2.76
N LYS A 470 6.01 -14.57 -1.51
CA LYS A 470 7.30 -14.26 -0.89
C LYS A 470 8.50 -14.65 -1.77
N GLU A 471 8.51 -15.88 -2.29
CA GLU A 471 9.64 -16.38 -3.09
C GLU A 471 9.77 -15.65 -4.44
N ILE A 472 8.63 -15.34 -5.09
CA ILE A 472 8.60 -14.58 -6.35
C ILE A 472 9.05 -13.14 -6.11
N ALA A 473 8.56 -12.49 -5.05
CA ALA A 473 8.98 -11.14 -4.70
C ALA A 473 10.48 -11.06 -4.38
N LEU A 474 11.02 -12.02 -3.62
CA LEU A 474 12.46 -12.09 -3.33
C LEU A 474 13.28 -12.33 -4.60
N LEU A 475 12.78 -13.16 -5.50
CA LEU A 475 13.40 -13.39 -6.80
C LEU A 475 13.47 -12.08 -7.59
N GLU A 476 12.37 -11.35 -7.70
CA GLU A 476 12.30 -10.08 -8.42
C GLU A 476 13.21 -9.02 -7.78
N LEU A 477 13.14 -8.83 -6.46
CA LEU A 477 13.99 -7.90 -5.71
C LEU A 477 15.49 -8.19 -5.93
N LYS A 478 15.90 -9.44 -5.80
CA LYS A 478 17.30 -9.87 -5.96
C LYS A 478 17.78 -9.74 -7.42
N SER A 479 16.96 -10.16 -8.40
CA SER A 479 17.32 -10.08 -9.82
C SER A 479 17.54 -8.65 -10.27
N VAL A 480 16.62 -7.74 -9.92
CA VAL A 480 16.74 -6.31 -10.25
C VAL A 480 17.93 -5.68 -9.53
N ALA A 481 18.09 -5.92 -8.23
CA ALA A 481 19.20 -5.36 -7.47
C ALA A 481 20.55 -5.82 -8.03
N LEU A 482 20.72 -7.12 -8.27
CA LEU A 482 21.94 -7.70 -8.84
C LEU A 482 22.28 -7.07 -10.20
N SER A 483 21.31 -7.06 -11.11
CA SER A 483 21.51 -6.56 -12.48
C SER A 483 21.88 -5.08 -12.49
N LEU A 484 21.19 -4.27 -11.68
CA LEU A 484 21.48 -2.83 -11.63
C LEU A 484 22.83 -2.53 -10.95
N LEU A 485 23.18 -3.22 -9.87
CA LEU A 485 24.45 -2.99 -9.16
C LEU A 485 25.68 -3.41 -9.98
N ARG A 486 25.52 -4.41 -10.85
CA ARG A 486 26.60 -4.82 -11.75
C ARG A 486 26.75 -3.87 -12.94
N SER A 487 25.66 -3.35 -13.48
CA SER A 487 25.66 -2.51 -14.68
C SER A 487 25.88 -1.03 -14.40
N PHE A 488 25.41 -0.52 -13.24
CA PHE A 488 25.34 0.91 -12.98
C PHE A 488 25.90 1.29 -11.62
N GLN A 489 26.43 2.53 -11.55
CA GLN A 489 26.63 3.27 -10.33
C GLN A 489 25.44 4.21 -10.15
N ILE A 490 24.74 4.09 -9.02
CA ILE A 490 23.53 4.84 -8.72
C ILE A 490 23.80 5.76 -7.53
N GLN A 491 23.59 7.06 -7.71
CA GLN A 491 23.81 8.07 -6.68
C GLN A 491 22.52 8.89 -6.48
N LEU A 492 22.25 9.30 -5.25
CA LEU A 492 21.11 10.20 -4.98
C LEU A 492 21.40 11.58 -5.58
N ALA A 493 20.43 12.12 -6.33
CA ALA A 493 20.59 13.42 -7.01
C ALA A 493 20.51 14.60 -6.06
N THR A 494 19.93 14.43 -4.87
CA THR A 494 19.83 15.43 -3.82
C THR A 494 20.52 14.93 -2.56
N ARG A 495 20.95 15.84 -1.67
CA ARG A 495 21.43 15.41 -0.34
C ARG A 495 20.31 14.61 0.32
N PRO A 496 20.58 13.36 0.74
CA PRO A 496 19.55 12.53 1.33
C PRO A 496 19.03 13.18 2.60
N HIS A 497 17.70 13.33 2.67
CA HIS A 497 17.06 13.62 3.96
C HIS A 497 17.44 12.49 4.94
N PRO A 498 17.67 12.76 6.21
CA PRO A 498 18.07 11.73 7.17
C PRO A 498 17.06 10.57 7.24
N THR A 499 15.77 10.87 7.04
CA THR A 499 14.66 9.92 7.06
C THR A 499 13.87 9.94 5.73
N LEU A 500 13.29 8.79 5.37
CA LEU A 500 12.37 8.71 4.25
C LEU A 500 10.99 9.26 4.66
N ARG A 501 10.41 10.11 3.82
CA ARG A 501 9.03 10.57 3.97
C ARG A 501 8.11 9.75 3.09
N PHE A 502 6.99 9.30 3.68
CA PHE A 502 6.02 8.47 2.97
C PHE A 502 4.72 9.22 2.69
N SER A 503 4.20 9.02 1.49
CA SER A 503 2.83 9.44 1.15
C SER A 503 1.82 8.46 1.72
N PRO A 504 0.63 8.90 2.16
CA PRO A 504 -0.44 7.99 2.57
C PRO A 504 -0.81 7.00 1.46
N GLY A 505 -0.88 5.72 1.79
CA GLY A 505 -1.20 4.65 0.86
C GLY A 505 -1.39 3.32 1.57
N LEU A 506 -1.81 2.28 0.84
CA LEU A 506 -1.87 0.90 1.36
C LEU A 506 -0.48 0.27 1.43
N THR A 507 0.46 0.81 0.65
CA THR A 507 1.88 0.43 0.62
C THR A 507 2.75 1.67 0.83
N ALA A 508 3.95 1.48 1.35
CA ALA A 508 4.92 2.55 1.54
C ALA A 508 5.36 3.12 0.18
N THR A 509 5.07 4.38 -0.05
CA THR A 509 5.46 5.13 -1.25
C THR A 509 6.21 6.38 -0.82
N LEU A 510 7.41 6.61 -1.36
CA LEU A 510 8.17 7.81 -1.01
C LEU A 510 7.50 9.06 -1.56
N SER A 511 7.37 10.05 -0.70
CA SER A 511 6.94 11.39 -1.10
C SER A 511 8.06 12.06 -1.88
N GLY A 512 7.79 12.42 -3.14
CA GLY A 512 8.78 13.02 -4.03
C GLY A 512 9.62 12.03 -4.85
N GLY A 513 9.34 10.70 -4.74
CA GLY A 513 10.05 9.69 -5.52
C GLY A 513 11.46 9.38 -4.99
N LEU A 514 12.28 8.75 -5.84
CA LEU A 514 13.70 8.47 -5.59
C LEU A 514 14.55 9.08 -6.71
N PRO A 515 14.86 10.39 -6.64
CA PRO A 515 15.66 11.07 -7.67
C PRO A 515 17.13 10.62 -7.62
N VAL A 516 17.62 10.08 -8.72
CA VAL A 516 18.98 9.54 -8.82
C VAL A 516 19.72 10.03 -10.05
N LEU A 517 21.05 9.98 -9.96
CA LEU A 517 22.00 10.06 -11.06
C LEU A 517 22.53 8.64 -11.33
N ILE A 518 22.59 8.26 -12.61
CA ILE A 518 23.01 6.92 -13.03
C ILE A 518 24.20 7.04 -13.96
N ARG A 519 25.22 6.20 -13.74
CA ARG A 519 26.37 6.07 -14.63
C ARG A 519 26.59 4.59 -14.92
N GLU A 520 26.89 4.25 -16.15
CA GLU A 520 27.34 2.90 -16.48
C GLU A 520 28.68 2.61 -15.81
N ARG A 521 28.83 1.39 -15.33
CA ARG A 521 30.11 0.91 -14.82
C ARG A 521 30.98 0.50 -16.01
N GLU A 522 32.23 0.92 -15.99
CA GLU A 522 33.22 0.39 -16.90
C GLU A 522 33.40 -1.10 -16.61
N VAL A 523 33.24 -1.91 -17.64
CA VAL A 523 33.56 -3.34 -17.57
C VAL A 523 35.09 -3.39 -17.46
N ALA A 524 35.61 -3.82 -16.30
CA ALA A 524 37.04 -4.03 -16.17
C ALA A 524 37.51 -4.99 -17.28
N PRO A 525 38.56 -4.65 -18.02
CA PRO A 525 39.09 -5.56 -19.02
C PRO A 525 39.43 -6.91 -18.37
N ALA A 526 39.07 -8.00 -19.06
CA ALA A 526 39.22 -9.37 -18.63
C ALA A 526 40.69 -9.72 -18.38
#